data_a49df6e141233333cbb709c55a1edb4c
#
_entry.id   a49df6e141233333cbb709c55a1edb4c
#
_cell.length_a   1.000
_cell.length_b   1.000
_cell.length_c   1.000
_cell.angle_alpha   90.00
_cell.angle_beta   90.00
_cell.angle_gamma   90.00
#
_symmetry.space_group_name_H-M   'P 1'
#
loop_
_entity.id
_entity.type
_entity.pdbx_description
1 polymer ?
#
loop_
_entity_poly.entity_id
_entity_poly.type
_entity_poly.pdbx_seq_one_letter_code
_entity_poly.pdbx_strand_id
1 'polypeptide(L)'
;MIYILTACLVLVFLLFFTSYLLYRGVFYYPQKKHVDPYQIPDDMLYAPYKNAMLHLLHEMEQTPYEEVSIRSQDGLSLCGRLYLFRPDAPLMLFFHGYHGTFLWDGLGSFRFCRKNHINLLVVDERSHGKSADQIITFGIRECKDVKCWADYAAKRFPEKSLILSGVS
;
A
#
# COMPACT_ATOMS: atom_id res chain seq x y z
N MET A 1 27.13 -37.29 27.28
CA MET A 1 25.83 -37.42 26.58
C MET A 1 24.88 -36.28 26.91
N ILE A 2 24.61 -35.97 28.18
CA ILE A 2 23.65 -34.91 28.61
C ILE A 2 24.07 -33.52 28.10
N TYR A 3 25.35 -33.13 28.17
CA TYR A 3 25.84 -31.83 27.69
C TYR A 3 25.71 -31.65 26.18
N ILE A 4 25.86 -32.73 25.41
CA ILE A 4 25.67 -32.67 23.97
C ILE A 4 24.18 -32.45 23.65
N LEU A 5 23.28 -33.14 24.33
CA LEU A 5 21.85 -32.99 24.15
C LEU A 5 21.40 -31.57 24.54
N THR A 6 21.87 -31.01 25.64
CA THR A 6 21.57 -29.63 26.02
C THR A 6 22.10 -28.62 25.06
N ALA A 7 23.34 -28.81 24.52
CA ALA A 7 23.90 -27.93 23.51
C ALA A 7 23.07 -27.95 22.20
N CYS A 8 22.62 -29.13 21.75
CA CYS A 8 21.74 -29.25 20.60
C CYS A 8 20.39 -28.55 20.81
N LEU A 9 19.78 -28.70 21.98
CA LEU A 9 18.51 -28.02 22.30
C LEU A 9 18.67 -26.50 22.31
N VAL A 10 19.76 -25.99 22.89
CA VAL A 10 20.04 -24.54 22.89
C VAL A 10 20.24 -24.03 21.47
N LEU A 11 20.97 -24.76 20.62
CA LEU A 11 21.19 -24.39 19.24
C LEU A 11 19.86 -24.32 18.45
N VAL A 12 19.01 -25.34 18.61
CA VAL A 12 17.68 -25.38 17.97
C VAL A 12 16.83 -24.21 18.45
N PHE A 13 16.83 -23.94 19.76
CA PHE A 13 16.11 -22.78 20.31
C PHE A 13 16.61 -21.45 19.70
N LEU A 14 17.92 -21.26 19.63
CA LEU A 14 18.51 -20.06 19.05
C LEU A 14 18.16 -19.89 17.57
N LEU A 15 18.11 -20.98 16.80
CA LEU A 15 17.69 -20.96 15.40
C LEU A 15 16.22 -20.53 15.27
N PHE A 16 15.33 -21.09 16.05
CA PHE A 16 13.91 -20.69 16.03
C PHE A 16 13.71 -19.26 16.52
N PHE A 17 14.43 -18.86 17.58
CA PHE A 17 14.33 -17.52 18.12
C PHE A 17 14.81 -16.45 17.13
N THR A 18 15.97 -16.68 16.50
CA THR A 18 16.48 -15.76 15.46
C THR A 18 15.56 -15.71 14.24
N SER A 19 15.03 -16.86 13.79
CA SER A 19 14.05 -16.91 12.71
C SER A 19 12.78 -16.12 13.05
N TYR A 20 12.30 -16.23 14.28
CA TYR A 20 11.15 -15.47 14.76
C TYR A 20 11.43 -13.96 14.80
N LEU A 21 12.63 -13.54 15.26
CA LEU A 21 13.01 -12.12 15.25
C LEU A 21 13.10 -11.56 13.83
N LEU A 22 13.68 -12.30 12.90
CA LEU A 22 13.75 -11.93 11.49
C LEU A 22 12.35 -11.85 10.87
N TYR A 23 11.50 -12.84 11.12
CA TYR A 23 10.10 -12.82 10.68
C TYR A 23 9.38 -11.56 11.19
N ARG A 24 9.50 -11.26 12.49
CA ARG A 24 8.90 -10.06 13.04
C ARG A 24 9.46 -8.77 12.44
N GLY A 25 10.77 -8.71 12.19
CA GLY A 25 11.40 -7.52 11.63
C GLY A 25 11.01 -7.23 10.19
N VAL A 26 10.75 -8.28 9.40
CA VAL A 26 10.51 -8.17 7.96
C VAL A 26 9.02 -8.16 7.61
N PHE A 27 8.24 -9.06 8.21
CA PHE A 27 6.84 -9.27 7.82
C PHE A 27 5.83 -8.57 8.73
N TYR A 28 6.17 -8.37 10.00
CA TYR A 28 5.25 -7.75 10.94
C TYR A 28 5.32 -6.23 10.82
N TYR A 29 4.24 -5.65 10.35
CA TYR A 29 4.06 -4.21 10.17
C TYR A 29 2.83 -3.76 10.99
N PRO A 30 3.00 -3.46 12.28
CA PRO A 30 1.89 -2.93 13.08
C PRO A 30 1.44 -1.62 12.46
N GLN A 31 0.13 -1.44 12.32
CA GLN A 31 -0.42 -0.16 11.85
C GLN A 31 0.21 0.95 12.67
N LYS A 32 1.16 1.66 12.09
CA LYS A 32 1.83 2.76 12.75
C LYS A 32 0.84 3.89 12.90
N LYS A 33 0.90 4.53 14.07
CA LYS A 33 0.34 5.86 14.30
C LYS A 33 0.55 6.71 13.05
N HIS A 34 -0.46 7.49 12.69
CA HIS A 34 -0.43 8.44 11.59
C HIS A 34 0.98 9.00 11.36
N VAL A 35 1.63 8.51 10.33
CA VAL A 35 2.81 9.21 9.81
C VAL A 35 2.25 10.46 9.14
N ASP A 36 2.69 11.63 9.60
CA ASP A 36 2.30 12.87 8.97
C ASP A 36 2.78 12.85 7.51
N PRO A 37 1.88 12.84 6.52
CA PRO A 37 2.26 12.74 5.11
C PRO A 37 3.05 13.96 4.64
N TYR A 38 3.05 15.07 5.39
CA TYR A 38 3.82 16.28 5.10
C TYR A 38 5.27 16.23 5.61
N GLN A 39 5.63 15.23 6.42
CA GLN A 39 7.01 15.01 6.85
C GLN A 39 7.83 14.29 5.78
N ILE A 40 8.11 14.97 4.67
CA ILE A 40 9.01 14.45 3.63
C ILE A 40 10.44 14.42 4.18
N PRO A 41 11.17 13.29 4.07
CA PRO A 41 12.55 13.20 4.54
C PRO A 41 13.46 14.25 3.92
N ASP A 42 14.33 14.83 4.75
CA ASP A 42 15.34 15.81 4.31
C ASP A 42 16.62 15.07 3.83
N ASP A 43 16.47 14.14 2.90
CA ASP A 43 17.60 13.47 2.28
C ASP A 43 17.89 14.00 0.87
N MET A 44 19.04 13.62 0.33
CA MET A 44 19.52 14.10 -0.98
C MET A 44 18.59 13.69 -2.12
N LEU A 45 17.81 12.62 -1.93
CA LEU A 45 16.89 12.10 -2.95
C LEU A 45 15.61 12.95 -3.05
N TYR A 46 15.05 13.35 -1.92
CA TYR A 46 13.78 14.07 -1.86
C TYR A 46 13.94 15.59 -1.82
N ALA A 47 15.07 16.10 -1.30
CA ALA A 47 15.30 17.55 -1.13
C ALA A 47 15.00 18.40 -2.38
N PRO A 48 15.42 18.02 -3.61
CA PRO A 48 15.12 18.79 -4.82
C PRO A 48 13.62 18.85 -5.17
N TYR A 49 12.85 17.86 -4.73
CA TYR A 49 11.44 17.70 -5.10
C TYR A 49 10.47 18.04 -3.96
N LYS A 50 10.96 18.32 -2.77
CA LYS A 50 10.18 18.51 -1.55
C LYS A 50 9.01 19.48 -1.75
N ASN A 51 9.27 20.67 -2.27
CA ASN A 51 8.22 21.67 -2.48
C ASN A 51 7.17 21.23 -3.53
N ALA A 52 7.61 20.56 -4.58
CA ALA A 52 6.71 20.03 -5.60
C ALA A 52 5.85 18.89 -5.06
N MET A 53 6.42 18.03 -4.22
CA MET A 53 5.68 16.93 -3.56
C MET A 53 4.67 17.49 -2.56
N LEU A 54 5.04 18.47 -1.74
CA LEU A 54 4.12 19.12 -0.80
C LEU A 54 2.96 19.79 -1.52
N HIS A 55 3.22 20.47 -2.62
CA HIS A 55 2.18 21.08 -3.44
C HIS A 55 1.21 20.02 -3.99
N LEU A 56 1.74 18.94 -4.57
CA LEU A 56 0.93 17.85 -5.11
C LEU A 56 0.13 17.12 -4.03
N LEU A 57 0.72 16.92 -2.86
CA LEU A 57 0.04 16.31 -1.72
C LEU A 57 -1.15 17.15 -1.29
N HIS A 58 -0.94 18.47 -1.13
CA HIS A 58 -2.02 19.40 -0.80
C HIS A 58 -3.13 19.41 -1.87
N GLU A 59 -2.73 19.42 -3.15
CA GLU A 59 -3.67 19.33 -4.28
C GLU A 59 -4.46 18.01 -4.27
N MET A 60 -3.82 16.88 -3.97
CA MET A 60 -4.45 15.56 -3.87
C MET A 60 -5.46 15.50 -2.73
N GLU A 61 -5.15 16.11 -1.57
CA GLU A 61 -6.05 16.15 -0.43
C GLU A 61 -7.25 17.09 -0.64
N GLN A 62 -7.06 18.19 -1.36
CA GLN A 62 -8.15 19.13 -1.68
C GLN A 62 -9.02 18.66 -2.85
N THR A 63 -8.54 17.73 -3.67
CA THR A 63 -9.32 17.18 -4.78
C THR A 63 -10.45 16.30 -4.22
N PRO A 64 -11.70 16.51 -4.62
CA PRO A 64 -12.81 15.67 -4.19
C PRO A 64 -12.56 14.20 -4.51
N TYR A 65 -12.77 13.34 -3.52
CA TYR A 65 -12.64 11.89 -3.64
C TYR A 65 -13.74 11.17 -2.87
N GLU A 66 -13.96 9.92 -3.22
CA GLU A 66 -14.81 9.01 -2.48
C GLU A 66 -13.93 8.01 -1.70
N GLU A 67 -14.19 7.85 -0.40
CA GLU A 67 -13.59 6.76 0.36
C GLU A 67 -14.29 5.45 -0.02
N VAL A 68 -13.49 4.47 -0.43
CA VAL A 68 -13.95 3.15 -0.83
C VAL A 68 -13.41 2.11 0.14
N SER A 69 -14.28 1.18 0.55
CA SER A 69 -13.87 0.02 1.33
C SER A 69 -14.43 -1.25 0.70
N ILE A 70 -13.57 -2.26 0.58
CA ILE A 70 -13.94 -3.59 0.08
C ILE A 70 -13.55 -4.67 1.09
N ARG A 71 -14.04 -5.88 0.87
CA ARG A 71 -13.62 -7.08 1.62
C ARG A 71 -12.65 -7.90 0.77
N SER A 72 -11.49 -8.24 1.36
CA SER A 72 -10.56 -9.21 0.79
C SER A 72 -11.14 -10.63 0.83
N GLN A 73 -10.49 -11.57 0.14
CA GLN A 73 -10.93 -12.99 0.16
C GLN A 73 -10.87 -13.61 1.56
N ASP A 74 -9.96 -13.16 2.40
CA ASP A 74 -9.79 -13.60 3.81
C ASP A 74 -10.58 -12.73 4.81
N GLY A 75 -11.50 -11.87 4.31
CA GLY A 75 -12.46 -11.11 5.12
C GLY A 75 -11.94 -9.81 5.72
N LEU A 76 -10.70 -9.38 5.38
CA LEU A 76 -10.16 -8.12 5.84
C LEU A 76 -10.87 -6.92 5.18
N SER A 77 -10.95 -5.80 5.90
CA SER A 77 -11.36 -4.52 5.31
C SER A 77 -10.16 -3.87 4.63
N LEU A 78 -10.29 -3.61 3.33
CA LEU A 78 -9.31 -2.88 2.53
C LEU A 78 -9.90 -1.52 2.14
N CYS A 79 -9.12 -0.47 2.24
CA CYS A 79 -9.54 0.91 2.04
C CYS A 79 -8.79 1.56 0.88
N GLY A 80 -9.41 2.57 0.26
CA GLY A 80 -8.81 3.36 -0.81
C GLY A 80 -9.55 4.66 -1.05
N ARG A 81 -9.02 5.49 -1.93
CA ARG A 81 -9.64 6.75 -2.38
C ARG A 81 -9.84 6.72 -3.88
N LEU A 82 -11.06 7.02 -4.31
CA LEU A 82 -11.45 7.09 -5.71
C LEU A 82 -11.59 8.55 -6.14
N TYR A 83 -10.80 8.95 -7.12
CA TYR A 83 -10.87 10.25 -7.78
C TYR A 83 -11.49 10.09 -9.17
N LEU A 84 -12.62 10.74 -9.39
CA LEU A 84 -13.32 10.73 -10.67
C LEU A 84 -13.10 12.06 -11.39
N PHE A 85 -12.17 12.07 -12.34
CA PHE A 85 -11.85 13.28 -13.12
C PHE A 85 -12.74 13.42 -14.35
N ARG A 86 -13.22 12.31 -14.91
CA ARG A 86 -14.08 12.31 -16.10
C ARG A 86 -14.98 11.07 -16.14
N PRO A 87 -16.29 11.23 -16.43
CA PRO A 87 -17.24 10.10 -16.41
C PRO A 87 -16.84 8.92 -17.31
N ASP A 88 -16.39 9.19 -18.54
CA ASP A 88 -16.14 8.16 -19.58
C ASP A 88 -14.68 7.71 -19.66
N ALA A 89 -13.83 8.21 -18.76
CA ALA A 89 -12.40 7.90 -18.79
C ALA A 89 -12.08 6.51 -18.20
N PRO A 90 -10.96 5.90 -18.62
CA PRO A 90 -10.43 4.71 -17.97
C PRO A 90 -10.23 4.91 -16.46
N LEU A 91 -10.13 3.82 -15.73
CA LEU A 91 -9.83 3.82 -14.29
C LEU A 91 -8.46 3.18 -14.05
N MET A 92 -7.54 3.93 -13.47
CA MET A 92 -6.27 3.40 -12.98
C MET A 92 -6.42 2.98 -11.53
N LEU A 93 -6.03 1.74 -11.22
CA LEU A 93 -5.84 1.22 -9.87
C LEU A 93 -4.36 1.31 -9.55
N PHE A 94 -4.03 2.04 -8.48
CA PHE A 94 -2.65 2.25 -8.07
C PHE A 94 -2.37 1.58 -6.72
N PHE A 95 -1.28 0.81 -6.67
CA PHE A 95 -0.79 0.08 -5.50
C PHE A 95 0.58 0.63 -5.10
N HIS A 96 0.74 0.99 -3.82
CA HIS A 96 1.99 1.55 -3.29
C HIS A 96 3.02 0.45 -3.00
N GLY A 97 4.27 0.84 -2.75
CA GLY A 97 5.36 -0.09 -2.47
C GLY A 97 5.42 -0.55 -1.01
N TYR A 98 6.39 -1.42 -0.73
CA TYR A 98 6.70 -1.92 0.61
C TYR A 98 7.00 -0.76 1.58
N HIS A 99 6.29 -0.74 2.71
CA HIS A 99 6.32 0.35 3.70
C HIS A 99 5.94 1.74 3.13
N GLY A 100 5.40 1.79 1.92
CA GLY A 100 4.92 3.01 1.28
C GLY A 100 3.56 3.46 1.76
N THR A 101 3.07 4.51 1.16
CA THR A 101 1.69 4.98 1.31
C THR A 101 1.19 5.47 -0.04
N PHE A 102 -0.10 5.36 -0.30
CA PHE A 102 -0.63 5.92 -1.54
C PHE A 102 -0.45 7.45 -1.63
N LEU A 103 -0.32 8.14 -0.49
CA LEU A 103 -0.10 9.58 -0.46
C LEU A 103 1.27 9.98 -1.00
N TRP A 104 2.31 9.18 -0.78
CA TRP A 104 3.66 9.48 -1.30
C TRP A 104 3.90 8.82 -2.66
N ASP A 105 3.72 7.52 -2.72
CA ASP A 105 3.99 6.73 -3.94
C ASP A 105 3.00 7.08 -5.04
N GLY A 106 1.76 7.44 -4.67
CA GLY A 106 0.69 7.77 -5.59
C GLY A 106 0.73 9.18 -6.18
N LEU A 107 1.58 10.11 -5.67
CA LEU A 107 1.60 11.51 -6.15
C LEU A 107 1.86 11.62 -7.65
N GLY A 108 2.79 10.81 -8.16
CA GLY A 108 3.10 10.76 -9.59
C GLY A 108 1.91 10.29 -10.42
N SER A 109 1.26 9.24 -9.98
CA SER A 109 0.06 8.68 -10.62
C SER A 109 -1.12 9.64 -10.53
N PHE A 110 -1.31 10.32 -9.39
CA PHE A 110 -2.34 11.34 -9.23
C PHE A 110 -2.15 12.49 -10.23
N ARG A 111 -0.93 13.06 -10.30
CA ARG A 111 -0.60 14.11 -11.27
C ARG A 111 -0.82 13.67 -12.71
N PHE A 112 -0.36 12.46 -13.06
CA PHE A 112 -0.52 11.89 -14.38
C PHE A 112 -2.00 11.71 -14.75
N CYS A 113 -2.78 11.07 -13.87
CA CYS A 113 -4.19 10.80 -14.09
C CYS A 113 -5.00 12.08 -14.21
N ARG A 114 -4.78 13.06 -13.31
CA ARG A 114 -5.45 14.35 -13.37
C ARG A 114 -5.15 15.11 -14.65
N LYS A 115 -3.88 15.16 -15.08
CA LYS A 115 -3.46 15.84 -16.32
C LYS A 115 -4.09 15.21 -17.58
N ASN A 116 -4.25 13.89 -17.58
CA ASN A 116 -4.74 13.12 -18.72
C ASN A 116 -6.23 12.77 -18.61
N HIS A 117 -6.93 13.29 -17.60
CA HIS A 117 -8.34 13.00 -17.32
C HIS A 117 -8.64 11.49 -17.19
N ILE A 118 -7.73 10.73 -16.57
CA ILE A 118 -7.91 9.31 -16.22
C ILE A 118 -8.41 9.24 -14.78
N ASN A 119 -9.44 8.47 -14.51
CA ASN A 119 -9.92 8.25 -13.14
C ASN A 119 -8.88 7.44 -12.35
N LEU A 120 -8.80 7.65 -11.04
CA LEU A 120 -7.77 7.05 -10.22
C LEU A 120 -8.36 6.46 -8.94
N LEU A 121 -8.09 5.19 -8.69
CA LEU A 121 -8.32 4.54 -7.41
C LEU A 121 -6.95 4.23 -6.78
N VAL A 122 -6.59 4.95 -5.73
CA VAL A 122 -5.41 4.65 -4.92
C VAL A 122 -5.85 3.84 -3.72
N VAL A 123 -5.13 2.79 -3.41
CA VAL A 123 -5.50 1.88 -2.33
C VAL A 123 -4.43 1.85 -1.24
N ASP A 124 -4.86 1.70 0.00
CA ASP A 124 -4.00 1.24 1.08
C ASP A 124 -3.88 -0.28 0.96
N GLU A 125 -2.69 -0.80 0.73
CA GLU A 125 -2.47 -2.24 0.77
C GLU A 125 -2.73 -2.79 2.18
N ARG A 126 -2.94 -4.12 2.30
CA ARG A 126 -3.09 -4.75 3.63
C ARG A 126 -1.96 -4.31 4.55
N SER A 127 -2.23 -4.17 5.84
CA SER A 127 -1.31 -3.68 6.88
C SER A 127 -0.91 -2.19 6.77
N HIS A 128 -1.39 -1.46 5.76
CA HIS A 128 -1.06 -0.04 5.57
C HIS A 128 -2.31 0.85 5.72
N GLY A 129 -2.06 2.10 6.08
CA GLY A 129 -3.08 3.15 6.16
C GLY A 129 -4.32 2.74 6.95
N LYS A 130 -5.48 2.78 6.29
CA LYS A 130 -6.79 2.38 6.86
C LYS A 130 -7.13 0.90 6.60
N SER A 131 -6.34 0.18 5.80
CA SER A 131 -6.56 -1.24 5.53
C SER A 131 -6.14 -2.11 6.70
N ALA A 132 -6.92 -3.17 6.95
CA ALA A 132 -6.65 -4.10 8.04
C ALA A 132 -5.43 -5.00 7.77
N ASP A 133 -4.98 -5.68 8.78
CA ASP A 133 -3.86 -6.62 8.93
C ASP A 133 -2.64 -5.98 9.62
N GLN A 134 -1.64 -6.82 9.92
CA GLN A 134 -0.35 -6.43 10.49
C GLN A 134 0.81 -7.22 9.86
N ILE A 135 0.54 -7.95 8.79
CA ILE A 135 1.53 -8.82 8.15
C ILE A 135 1.59 -8.50 6.65
N ILE A 136 2.77 -8.10 6.21
CA ILE A 136 3.10 -7.93 4.79
C ILE A 136 3.62 -9.27 4.26
N THR A 137 3.16 -9.72 3.09
CA THR A 137 3.53 -11.03 2.56
C THR A 137 4.24 -10.97 1.20
N PHE A 138 4.77 -9.80 0.83
CA PHE A 138 5.54 -9.59 -0.41
C PHE A 138 4.85 -10.14 -1.66
N GLY A 139 3.57 -9.86 -1.81
CA GLY A 139 2.79 -10.26 -2.98
C GLY A 139 2.01 -11.57 -2.82
N ILE A 140 2.26 -12.42 -1.81
CA ILE A 140 1.56 -13.72 -1.66
C ILE A 140 0.06 -13.53 -1.39
N ARG A 141 -0.30 -12.62 -0.49
CA ARG A 141 -1.70 -12.27 -0.19
C ARG A 141 -2.12 -11.02 -0.95
N GLU A 142 -1.21 -10.08 -1.13
CA GLU A 142 -1.44 -8.81 -1.81
C GLU A 142 -1.95 -9.01 -3.24
N CYS A 143 -1.46 -10.03 -3.96
CA CYS A 143 -1.98 -10.35 -5.30
C CYS A 143 -3.47 -10.74 -5.30
N LYS A 144 -3.98 -11.34 -4.22
CA LYS A 144 -5.40 -11.64 -4.06
C LYS A 144 -6.21 -10.37 -3.78
N ASP A 145 -5.63 -9.41 -3.05
CA ASP A 145 -6.24 -8.12 -2.79
C ASP A 145 -6.33 -7.29 -4.08
N VAL A 146 -5.26 -7.30 -4.90
CA VAL A 146 -5.29 -6.68 -6.24
C VAL A 146 -6.45 -7.23 -7.07
N LYS A 147 -6.67 -8.56 -7.02
CA LYS A 147 -7.80 -9.18 -7.70
C LYS A 147 -9.14 -8.69 -7.13
N CYS A 148 -9.30 -8.60 -5.81
CA CYS A 148 -10.52 -8.09 -5.19
C CYS A 148 -10.80 -6.64 -5.61
N TRP A 149 -9.78 -5.79 -5.68
CA TRP A 149 -9.90 -4.42 -6.16
C TRP A 149 -10.25 -4.35 -7.65
N ALA A 150 -9.66 -5.19 -8.48
CA ALA A 150 -9.99 -5.28 -9.90
C ALA A 150 -11.42 -5.76 -10.13
N ASP A 151 -11.88 -6.78 -9.39
CA ASP A 151 -13.25 -7.29 -9.45
C ASP A 151 -14.25 -6.21 -8.99
N TYR A 152 -13.93 -5.45 -7.94
CA TYR A 152 -14.73 -4.31 -7.50
C TYR A 152 -14.84 -3.25 -8.59
N ALA A 153 -13.70 -2.86 -9.18
CA ALA A 153 -13.66 -1.83 -10.21
C ALA A 153 -14.44 -2.26 -11.47
N ALA A 154 -14.26 -3.50 -11.92
CA ALA A 154 -14.97 -4.05 -13.07
C ALA A 154 -16.49 -4.12 -12.83
N LYS A 155 -16.90 -4.51 -11.62
CA LYS A 155 -18.33 -4.56 -11.26
C LYS A 155 -18.96 -3.18 -11.16
N ARG A 156 -18.24 -2.20 -10.63
CA ARG A 156 -18.74 -0.84 -10.43
C ARG A 156 -18.72 -0.01 -11.71
N PHE A 157 -17.76 -0.27 -12.57
CA PHE A 157 -17.51 0.47 -13.80
C PHE A 157 -17.34 -0.48 -15.00
N PRO A 158 -18.39 -1.24 -15.37
CA PRO A 158 -18.27 -2.31 -16.37
C PRO A 158 -17.83 -1.82 -17.75
N GLU A 159 -18.13 -0.56 -18.09
CA GLU A 159 -17.79 0.03 -19.40
C GLU A 159 -16.38 0.66 -19.41
N LYS A 160 -15.67 0.70 -18.29
CA LYS A 160 -14.36 1.35 -18.21
C LYS A 160 -13.23 0.37 -18.44
N SER A 161 -12.24 0.78 -19.25
CA SER A 161 -10.95 0.10 -19.28
C SER A 161 -10.22 0.29 -17.96
N LEU A 162 -9.68 -0.81 -17.40
CA LEU A 162 -8.91 -0.79 -16.17
C LEU A 162 -7.41 -0.78 -16.50
N ILE A 163 -6.67 0.05 -15.78
CA ILE A 163 -5.21 0.13 -15.83
C ILE A 163 -4.69 -0.25 -14.44
N LEU A 164 -3.85 -1.28 -14.36
CA LEU A 164 -3.17 -1.63 -13.11
C LEU A 164 -1.80 -0.98 -13.11
N SER A 165 -1.47 -0.29 -12.03
CA SER A 165 -0.19 0.39 -11.83
C SER A 165 0.27 0.19 -10.38
N GLY A 166 1.56 0.16 -10.15
CA GLY A 166 2.13 0.04 -8.83
C GLY A 166 3.62 0.34 -8.81
N VAL A 167 4.14 0.46 -7.60
CA VAL A 167 5.59 0.60 -7.32
C VAL A 167 6.02 -0.47 -6.33
N SER A 168 7.32 -0.81 -6.31
CA SER A 168 7.89 -1.80 -5.38
C SER A 168 9.15 -1.25 -4.71
#